data_0f20dad4078b89448c89aa50982e0039
#
_entry.id   0f20dad4078b89448c89aa50982e0039
#
_cell.length_a   1.000
_cell.length_b   1.000
_cell.length_c   1.000
_cell.angle_alpha   90.00
_cell.angle_beta   90.00
_cell.angle_gamma   90.00
#
_symmetry.space_group_name_H-M   'P 1'
#
loop_
_entity.id
_entity.type
_entity.pdbx_description
1 polymer ?
#
loop_
_entity_poly.entity_id
_entity_poly.type
_entity_poly.pdbx_seq_one_letter_code
_entity_poly.pdbx_strand_id
1 'polypeptide(L)'
;MPLHCEGWLVGLAHEILGKFDIKLLNLFCGMNQLGVRVDLNPEVKPHILGDAHVLSSLVSEKFDVILADPPYSAEEAKELYGTPPLRYKVWTSECEKVLGDGGLLIVYHKNVMLNPNPKVFRVVKRVFIGNRTGHLPRVAIYFQKHG
;
A
#
# COMPACT_ATOMS: atom_id res chain seq x y z
N MET A 1 12.92 16.18 11.57
CA MET A 1 12.55 15.17 10.59
C MET A 1 11.10 15.37 10.19
N PRO A 2 10.81 15.51 8.93
CA PRO A 2 9.42 15.60 8.54
C PRO A 2 8.70 14.32 8.92
N LEU A 3 7.55 14.45 9.56
CA LEU A 3 6.68 13.32 9.81
C LEU A 3 6.20 12.83 8.46
N HIS A 4 6.61 11.63 8.08
CA HIS A 4 6.10 11.02 6.89
C HIS A 4 4.64 10.69 7.10
N CYS A 5 3.80 11.09 6.16
CA CYS A 5 2.39 10.80 6.16
C CYS A 5 2.12 9.32 6.37
N GLU A 6 2.97 8.47 5.78
CA GLU A 6 2.85 7.03 5.86
C GLU A 6 2.90 6.52 7.30
N GLY A 7 3.79 7.09 8.14
CA GLY A 7 3.85 6.71 9.55
C GLY A 7 2.56 7.02 10.30
N TRP A 8 1.95 8.17 10.03
CA TRP A 8 0.68 8.54 10.61
C TRP A 8 -0.45 7.65 10.10
N LEU A 9 -0.45 7.32 8.81
CA LEU A 9 -1.44 6.43 8.22
C LEU A 9 -1.40 5.03 8.85
N VAL A 10 -0.20 4.53 9.13
CA VAL A 10 -0.03 3.25 9.84
C VAL A 10 -0.51 3.36 11.29
N GLY A 11 -0.31 4.51 11.93
CA GLY A 11 -0.86 4.77 13.26
C GLY A 11 -2.37 4.63 13.30
N LEU A 12 -3.07 5.13 12.28
CA LEU A 12 -4.52 4.94 12.17
C LEU A 12 -4.90 3.47 11.98
N ALA A 13 -4.07 2.69 11.28
CA ALA A 13 -4.30 1.26 11.13
C ALA A 13 -4.26 0.54 12.48
N HIS A 14 -3.31 0.90 13.36
CA HIS A 14 -3.27 0.37 14.73
C HIS A 14 -4.58 0.63 15.46
N GLU A 15 -5.11 1.84 15.33
CA GLU A 15 -6.38 2.20 15.97
C GLU A 15 -7.55 1.38 15.41
N ILE A 16 -7.65 1.26 14.09
CA ILE A 16 -8.74 0.52 13.45
C ILE A 16 -8.72 -0.94 13.88
N LEU A 17 -7.55 -1.55 13.92
CA LEU A 17 -7.40 -2.96 14.30
C LEU A 17 -7.42 -3.19 15.80
N GLY A 18 -7.19 -2.16 16.62
CA GLY A 18 -7.11 -2.29 18.05
C GLY A 18 -5.90 -3.11 18.50
N LYS A 19 -4.80 -3.06 17.76
CA LYS A 19 -3.58 -3.82 18.04
C LYS A 19 -2.37 -2.93 18.12
N PHE A 20 -1.45 -3.23 19.05
CA PHE A 20 -0.14 -2.60 19.11
C PHE A 20 0.83 -3.24 18.11
N ASP A 21 0.85 -4.56 18.07
CA ASP A 21 1.74 -5.29 17.16
C ASP A 21 0.98 -5.62 15.87
N ILE A 22 1.47 -5.06 14.77
CA ILE A 22 0.96 -5.38 13.45
C ILE A 22 2.10 -5.81 12.55
N LYS A 23 1.85 -6.77 11.69
CA LYS A 23 2.76 -7.18 10.65
C LYS A 23 2.45 -6.36 9.41
N LEU A 24 3.34 -5.46 9.05
CA LEU A 24 3.16 -4.48 7.99
C LEU A 24 3.97 -4.83 6.76
N LEU A 25 3.29 -4.88 5.60
CA LEU A 25 3.93 -4.95 4.31
C LEU A 25 3.85 -3.57 3.65
N ASN A 26 5.00 -3.05 3.22
CA ASN A 26 5.11 -1.75 2.57
C ASN A 26 5.35 -1.97 1.08
N LEU A 27 4.29 -1.92 0.31
CA LEU A 27 4.30 -2.19 -1.12
C LEU A 27 4.51 -0.88 -1.89
N PHE A 28 5.36 -0.91 -2.90
CA PHE A 28 5.83 0.29 -3.60
C PHE A 28 6.53 1.24 -2.61
N CYS A 29 7.42 0.68 -1.81
CA CYS A 29 7.95 1.38 -0.63
C CYS A 29 8.81 2.59 -0.95
N GLY A 30 9.47 2.63 -2.10
CA GLY A 30 10.43 3.69 -2.38
C GLY A 30 11.43 3.81 -1.24
N MET A 31 11.66 5.03 -0.77
CA MET A 31 12.59 5.30 0.34
C MET A 31 11.95 5.17 1.72
N ASN A 32 10.66 4.89 1.80
CA ASN A 32 9.95 4.71 3.07
C ASN A 32 10.45 3.45 3.77
N GLN A 33 10.83 3.56 5.05
CA GLN A 33 11.49 2.50 5.82
C GLN A 33 10.54 1.66 6.68
N LEU A 34 9.23 1.86 6.56
CA LEU A 34 8.26 1.14 7.40
C LEU A 34 8.08 -0.32 6.97
N GLY A 35 7.99 -1.21 7.94
CA GLY A 35 7.61 -2.61 7.74
C GLY A 35 8.51 -3.41 6.81
N VAL A 36 7.95 -4.48 6.25
CA VAL A 36 8.63 -5.29 5.23
C VAL A 36 8.47 -4.58 3.89
N ARG A 37 9.57 -4.18 3.30
CA ARG A 37 9.63 -3.30 2.15
C ARG A 37 9.73 -4.07 0.84
N VAL A 38 8.82 -3.79 -0.08
CA VAL A 38 8.77 -4.42 -1.41
C VAL A 38 8.81 -3.34 -2.48
N ASP A 39 9.71 -3.47 -3.45
CA ASP A 39 9.81 -2.55 -4.58
C ASP A 39 10.51 -3.23 -5.75
N LEU A 40 10.25 -2.75 -6.96
CA LEU A 40 10.95 -3.19 -8.17
C LEU A 40 12.29 -2.50 -8.36
N ASN A 41 12.50 -1.37 -7.70
CA ASN A 41 13.71 -0.58 -7.86
C ASN A 41 14.81 -1.05 -6.89
N PRO A 42 15.90 -1.65 -7.39
CA PRO A 42 16.96 -2.11 -6.51
C PRO A 42 17.70 -0.96 -5.79
N GLU A 43 17.64 0.25 -6.32
CA GLU A 43 18.31 1.40 -5.71
C GLU A 43 17.74 1.80 -4.36
N VAL A 44 16.47 1.49 -4.09
CA VAL A 44 15.86 1.77 -2.79
C VAL A 44 16.17 0.69 -1.75
N LYS A 45 16.89 -0.36 -2.15
CA LYS A 45 17.31 -1.47 -1.29
C LYS A 45 16.14 -2.07 -0.49
N PRO A 46 15.10 -2.58 -1.17
CA PRO A 46 13.96 -3.17 -0.48
C PRO A 46 14.36 -4.50 0.18
N HIS A 47 13.57 -4.95 1.15
CA HIS A 47 13.74 -6.29 1.71
C HIS A 47 13.44 -7.35 0.65
N ILE A 48 12.45 -7.08 -0.20
CA ILE A 48 12.05 -7.96 -1.28
C ILE A 48 12.06 -7.16 -2.58
N LEU A 49 12.93 -7.55 -3.50
CA LEU A 49 12.97 -6.98 -4.84
C LEU A 49 12.02 -7.79 -5.71
N GLY A 50 10.90 -7.19 -6.11
CA GLY A 50 9.92 -7.93 -6.90
C GLY A 50 8.73 -7.11 -7.34
N ASP A 51 7.93 -7.74 -8.20
CA ASP A 51 6.76 -7.15 -8.84
C ASP A 51 5.50 -7.42 -8.01
N ALA A 52 4.78 -6.36 -7.68
CA ALA A 52 3.52 -6.44 -6.94
C ALA A 52 2.48 -7.34 -7.61
N HIS A 53 2.53 -7.48 -8.94
CA HIS A 53 1.60 -8.34 -9.68
C HIS A 53 1.76 -9.83 -9.34
N VAL A 54 2.88 -10.21 -8.72
CA VAL A 54 3.14 -11.59 -8.30
C VAL A 54 3.44 -11.67 -6.81
N LEU A 55 2.92 -10.73 -6.03
CA LEU A 55 3.23 -10.58 -4.61
C LEU A 55 3.05 -11.87 -3.82
N SER A 56 1.99 -12.63 -4.07
CA SER A 56 1.73 -13.87 -3.33
C SER A 56 2.80 -14.95 -3.54
N SER A 57 3.60 -14.83 -4.61
CA SER A 57 4.73 -15.72 -4.84
C SER A 57 6.01 -15.24 -4.14
N LEU A 58 6.04 -13.98 -3.70
CA LEU A 58 7.21 -13.35 -3.08
C LEU A 58 7.23 -13.48 -1.56
N VAL A 59 6.06 -13.64 -0.95
CA VAL A 59 5.92 -13.73 0.51
C VAL A 59 5.12 -14.98 0.85
N SER A 60 5.50 -15.66 1.93
CA SER A 60 4.84 -16.89 2.37
C SER A 60 3.98 -16.70 3.63
N GLU A 61 4.04 -15.53 4.23
CA GLU A 61 3.33 -15.23 5.47
C GLU A 61 2.17 -14.27 5.24
N LYS A 62 1.26 -14.21 6.21
CA LYS A 62 0.14 -13.27 6.17
C LYS A 62 0.51 -11.99 6.90
N PHE A 63 -0.04 -10.87 6.41
CA PHE A 63 0.18 -9.55 6.99
C PHE A 63 -1.12 -9.00 7.55
N ASP A 64 -1.01 -8.15 8.57
CA ASP A 64 -2.16 -7.45 9.15
C ASP A 64 -2.50 -6.20 8.36
N VAL A 65 -1.49 -5.55 7.80
CA VAL A 65 -1.65 -4.29 7.07
C VAL A 65 -0.73 -4.29 5.85
N ILE A 66 -1.27 -3.87 4.73
CA ILE A 66 -0.48 -3.54 3.53
C ILE A 66 -0.65 -2.06 3.28
N LEU A 67 0.47 -1.33 3.27
CA LEU A 67 0.51 0.07 2.85
C LEU A 67 1.01 0.11 1.42
N ALA A 68 0.21 0.64 0.50
CA ALA A 68 0.55 0.71 -0.91
C ALA A 68 0.52 2.16 -1.40
N ASP A 69 1.66 2.63 -1.90
CA ASP A 69 1.83 3.95 -2.51
C ASP A 69 2.25 3.78 -3.96
N PRO A 70 1.32 3.33 -4.85
CA PRO A 70 1.67 3.01 -6.23
C PRO A 70 1.99 4.25 -7.05
N PRO A 71 2.75 4.10 -8.16
CA PRO A 71 2.99 5.20 -9.08
C PRO A 71 1.67 5.77 -9.62
N TYR A 72 1.63 7.07 -9.85
CA TYR A 72 0.41 7.78 -10.20
C TYR A 72 -0.05 7.52 -11.63
N SER A 73 0.88 7.22 -12.54
CA SER A 73 0.58 7.09 -13.96
C SER A 73 1.43 6.00 -14.61
N ALA A 74 1.05 5.64 -15.82
CA ALA A 74 1.83 4.72 -16.65
C ALA A 74 3.24 5.27 -16.92
N GLU A 75 3.35 6.56 -17.16
CA GLU A 75 4.62 7.21 -17.42
C GLU A 75 5.52 7.16 -16.18
N GLU A 76 4.97 7.44 -15.02
CA GLU A 76 5.70 7.38 -13.76
C GLU A 76 6.19 5.96 -13.48
N ALA A 77 5.35 4.96 -13.71
CA ALA A 77 5.73 3.56 -13.55
C ALA A 77 6.89 3.20 -14.49
N LYS A 78 6.85 3.67 -15.73
CA LYS A 78 7.89 3.42 -16.71
C LYS A 78 9.19 4.10 -16.32
N GLU A 79 9.14 5.35 -15.86
CA GLU A 79 10.33 6.10 -15.43
C GLU A 79 10.98 5.49 -14.19
N LEU A 80 10.16 5.15 -13.18
CA LEU A 80 10.66 4.65 -11.91
C LEU A 80 11.12 3.20 -11.97
N TYR A 81 10.43 2.36 -12.75
CA TYR A 81 10.63 0.91 -12.73
C TYR A 81 11.01 0.32 -14.07
N GLY A 82 10.90 1.08 -15.16
CA GLY A 82 11.13 0.56 -16.50
C GLY A 82 10.13 -0.52 -16.92
N THR A 83 8.94 -0.54 -16.30
CA THR A 83 7.94 -1.58 -16.49
C THR A 83 6.66 -1.04 -17.11
N PRO A 84 5.81 -1.92 -17.67
CA PRO A 84 4.47 -1.54 -18.09
C PRO A 84 3.64 -0.97 -16.95
N PRO A 85 2.52 -0.26 -17.25
CA PRO A 85 1.65 0.29 -16.22
C PRO A 85 1.17 -0.75 -15.22
N LEU A 86 0.97 -0.33 -13.99
CA LEU A 86 0.41 -1.18 -12.94
C LEU A 86 -1.04 -1.51 -13.26
N ARG A 87 -1.40 -2.75 -13.02
CA ARG A 87 -2.75 -3.25 -13.19
C ARG A 87 -3.39 -3.37 -11.81
N TYR A 88 -4.19 -2.38 -11.48
CA TYR A 88 -4.81 -2.24 -10.16
C TYR A 88 -5.47 -3.51 -9.64
N LYS A 89 -6.35 -4.11 -10.45
CA LYS A 89 -7.06 -5.34 -10.05
C LYS A 89 -6.13 -6.53 -9.85
N VAL A 90 -5.00 -6.56 -10.54
CA VAL A 90 -4.04 -7.65 -10.41
C VAL A 90 -3.27 -7.53 -9.11
N TRP A 91 -2.60 -6.40 -8.87
CA TRP A 91 -1.80 -6.30 -7.65
C TRP A 91 -2.67 -6.25 -6.39
N THR A 92 -3.87 -5.68 -6.44
CA THR A 92 -4.77 -5.70 -5.30
C THR A 92 -5.32 -7.09 -5.01
N SER A 93 -5.55 -7.89 -6.05
CA SER A 93 -5.91 -9.31 -5.89
C SER A 93 -4.79 -10.09 -5.20
N GLU A 94 -3.54 -9.77 -5.53
CA GLU A 94 -2.40 -10.35 -4.83
C GLU A 94 -2.36 -9.93 -3.37
N CYS A 95 -2.71 -8.69 -3.07
CA CYS A 95 -2.82 -8.22 -1.68
C CYS A 95 -3.87 -9.00 -0.89
N GLU A 96 -5.01 -9.34 -1.50
CA GLU A 96 -6.01 -10.18 -0.85
C GLU A 96 -5.41 -11.49 -0.34
N LYS A 97 -4.56 -12.09 -1.16
CA LYS A 97 -3.97 -13.41 -0.84
C LYS A 97 -2.99 -13.35 0.32
N VAL A 98 -2.33 -12.22 0.53
CA VAL A 98 -1.31 -12.09 1.58
C VAL A 98 -1.81 -11.38 2.83
N LEU A 99 -3.03 -10.84 2.82
CA LEU A 99 -3.67 -10.29 4.01
C LEU A 99 -4.37 -11.37 4.81
N GLY A 100 -4.19 -11.33 6.12
CA GLY A 100 -4.99 -12.13 7.04
C GLY A 100 -6.41 -11.60 7.12
N ASP A 101 -7.31 -12.41 7.68
CA ASP A 101 -8.71 -12.02 7.91
C ASP A 101 -8.77 -10.76 8.78
N GLY A 102 -9.62 -9.82 8.40
CA GLY A 102 -9.72 -8.54 9.10
C GLY A 102 -8.60 -7.56 8.79
N GLY A 103 -7.61 -7.94 7.98
CA GLY A 103 -6.48 -7.09 7.65
C GLY A 103 -6.87 -5.88 6.81
N LEU A 104 -5.99 -4.90 6.77
CA LEU A 104 -6.21 -3.64 6.07
C LEU A 104 -5.29 -3.48 4.87
N LEU A 105 -5.87 -3.08 3.74
CA LEU A 105 -5.13 -2.56 2.59
C LEU A 105 -5.31 -1.05 2.58
N ILE A 106 -4.21 -0.32 2.74
CA ILE A 106 -4.21 1.14 2.65
C ILE A 106 -3.67 1.53 1.29
N VAL A 107 -4.50 2.16 0.47
CA VAL A 107 -4.07 2.67 -0.83
C VAL A 107 -3.91 4.18 -0.72
N TYR A 108 -2.67 4.66 -0.85
CA TYR A 108 -2.32 6.06 -0.74
C TYR A 108 -2.01 6.60 -2.13
N HIS A 109 -2.87 7.49 -2.64
CA HIS A 109 -2.80 7.93 -4.03
C HIS A 109 -3.33 9.35 -4.19
N LYS A 110 -3.07 9.98 -5.31
CA LYS A 110 -3.64 11.30 -5.63
C LYS A 110 -5.11 11.19 -6.06
N ASN A 111 -5.54 10.03 -6.53
CA ASN A 111 -6.91 9.77 -6.95
C ASN A 111 -7.65 8.94 -5.91
N VAL A 112 -8.95 9.14 -5.81
CA VAL A 112 -9.81 8.28 -5.00
C VAL A 112 -9.94 6.94 -5.73
N MET A 113 -9.28 5.93 -5.22
CA MET A 113 -9.26 4.61 -5.84
C MET A 113 -10.52 3.83 -5.47
N LEU A 114 -11.03 3.08 -6.43
CA LEU A 114 -12.21 2.24 -6.22
C LEU A 114 -11.88 1.04 -5.33
N ASN A 115 -12.90 0.55 -4.61
CA ASN A 115 -12.76 -0.71 -3.90
C ASN A 115 -12.40 -1.81 -4.90
N PRO A 116 -11.24 -2.46 -4.74
CA PRO A 116 -10.76 -3.41 -5.75
C PRO A 116 -11.60 -4.69 -5.84
N ASN A 117 -12.27 -5.04 -4.76
CA ASN A 117 -13.14 -6.22 -4.72
C ASN A 117 -14.14 -6.09 -3.58
N PRO A 118 -15.36 -5.56 -3.85
CA PRO A 118 -16.37 -5.36 -2.80
C PRO A 118 -16.85 -6.65 -2.12
N LYS A 119 -16.60 -7.80 -2.71
CA LYS A 119 -16.92 -9.10 -2.09
C LYS A 119 -15.92 -9.46 -0.99
N VAL A 120 -14.73 -8.91 -1.04
CA VAL A 120 -13.64 -9.20 -0.10
C VAL A 120 -13.39 -8.04 0.84
N PHE A 121 -13.44 -6.81 0.33
CA PHE A 121 -13.12 -5.61 1.08
C PHE A 121 -14.32 -4.70 1.30
N ARG A 122 -14.31 -4.01 2.43
CA ARG A 122 -15.19 -2.85 2.66
C ARG A 122 -14.33 -1.62 2.96
N VAL A 123 -14.80 -0.45 2.58
CA VAL A 123 -14.14 0.80 2.92
C VAL A 123 -14.46 1.14 4.37
N VAL A 124 -13.44 1.25 5.21
CA VAL A 124 -13.63 1.59 6.62
C VAL A 124 -13.20 3.00 6.95
N LYS A 125 -12.35 3.62 6.11
CA LYS A 125 -11.89 4.98 6.34
C LYS A 125 -11.33 5.59 5.06
N ARG A 126 -11.56 6.89 4.88
CA ARG A 126 -10.90 7.70 3.85
C ARG A 126 -10.26 8.89 4.54
N VAL A 127 -9.01 9.16 4.22
CA VAL A 127 -8.28 10.31 4.77
C VAL A 127 -7.84 11.18 3.61
N PHE A 128 -8.31 12.41 3.59
CA PHE A 128 -7.91 13.37 2.58
C PHE A 128 -6.81 14.24 3.14
N ILE A 129 -5.62 14.16 2.53
CA ILE A 129 -4.46 14.93 2.94
C ILE A 129 -4.39 16.12 2.01
N GLY A 130 -4.71 17.27 2.59
CA GLY A 130 -4.86 18.50 1.82
C GLY A 130 -3.53 19.11 1.43
N ASN A 131 -3.56 20.41 1.30
CA ASN A 131 -2.49 21.19 0.74
C ASN A 131 -1.20 21.13 1.55
N ARG A 132 -0.17 20.59 0.96
CA ARG A 132 1.19 20.62 1.52
C ARG A 132 2.04 21.40 0.54
N THR A 133 2.85 22.34 1.05
CA THR A 133 3.72 23.15 0.22
C THR A 133 4.57 22.27 -0.71
N GLY A 134 4.44 22.49 -2.02
CA GLY A 134 5.19 21.74 -3.02
C GLY A 134 4.69 20.33 -3.30
N HIS A 135 3.55 19.92 -2.73
CA HIS A 135 3.00 18.57 -2.92
C HIS A 135 1.54 18.60 -3.34
N LEU A 136 1.15 17.64 -4.18
CA LEU A 136 -0.23 17.46 -4.57
C LEU A 136 -1.04 16.88 -3.40
N PRO A 137 -2.33 17.24 -3.28
CA PRO A 137 -3.23 16.56 -2.35
C PRO A 137 -3.28 15.06 -2.63
N ARG A 138 -3.47 14.28 -1.58
CA ARG A 138 -3.57 12.82 -1.68
C ARG A 138 -4.73 12.31 -0.85
N VAL A 139 -5.12 11.08 -1.13
CA VAL A 139 -6.14 10.37 -0.35
C VAL A 139 -5.63 9.00 0.03
N ALA A 140 -5.83 8.62 1.28
CA ALA A 140 -5.58 7.27 1.75
C ALA A 140 -6.92 6.58 1.99
N ILE A 141 -7.12 5.45 1.38
CA ILE A 141 -8.35 4.66 1.55
C ILE A 141 -7.98 3.37 2.26
N TYR A 142 -8.70 3.09 3.34
CA TYR A 142 -8.53 1.88 4.15
C TYR A 142 -9.60 0.88 3.76
N PHE A 143 -9.18 -0.18 3.08
CA PHE A 143 -10.04 -1.31 2.71
C PHE A 143 -9.79 -2.44 3.70
N GLN A 144 -10.82 -2.87 4.40
CA GLN A 144 -10.70 -3.97 5.36
C GLN A 144 -11.22 -5.27 4.75
N LYS A 145 -10.37 -6.30 4.82
CA LYS A 145 -10.74 -7.63 4.36
C LYS A 145 -11.70 -8.26 5.36
N HIS A 146 -12.77 -8.86 4.86
CA HIS A 146 -13.73 -9.57 5.71
C HIS A 146 -13.06 -10.72 6.47
N GLY A 147 -13.47 -10.89 7.68
CA GLY A 147 -13.00 -11.97 8.54
C GLY A 147 -13.70 -13.28 8.30
#